data_54c8f2c8939176585cb53b7fbfffbd43
#
_entry.id   54c8f2c8939176585cb53b7fbfffbd43
#
_cell.length_a   1.000
_cell.length_b   1.000
_cell.length_c   1.000
_cell.angle_alpha   90.00
_cell.angle_beta   90.00
_cell.angle_gamma   90.00
#
_symmetry.space_group_name_H-M   'P 1'
#
loop_
_entity.id
_entity.type
_entity.pdbx_description
1 polymer ?
#
loop_
_entity_poly.entity_id
_entity_poly.type
_entity_poly.pdbx_seq_one_letter_code
_entity_poly.pdbx_strand_id
1 'polypeptide(L)'
;MTQTSHDTLAAFVGIDWADANRDICLQAPGTAKRESLQLTHTPEAIDAWVTTLRTRFNGQPVAICLALTTGPMVSALHKYAFLVLLPINPLTLARYRAAFTPSRAKDDPTDAELQLALLLTHRDKLQPLQPQSPTMRALAQLVEHRRRVVGDKVRLTNRLPSTLKQRFPVAS
;
A
#
# COMPACT_ATOMS: atom_id res chain seq x y z
N MET A 1 -7.88 -18.98 -17.34
CA MET A 1 -8.64 -18.67 -16.12
C MET A 1 -8.05 -19.52 -14.99
N THR A 2 -7.03 -19.02 -14.32
CA THR A 2 -6.40 -19.71 -13.19
C THR A 2 -7.00 -19.12 -11.93
N GLN A 3 -8.05 -19.77 -11.41
CA GLN A 3 -8.48 -19.55 -10.04
C GLN A 3 -7.33 -20.05 -9.16
N THR A 4 -6.54 -19.13 -8.67
CA THR A 4 -5.59 -19.42 -7.59
C THR A 4 -6.45 -19.82 -6.40
N SER A 5 -6.35 -21.07 -6.02
CA SER A 5 -7.04 -21.65 -4.85
C SER A 5 -6.66 -20.82 -3.61
N HIS A 6 -7.56 -19.92 -3.21
CA HIS A 6 -7.39 -19.06 -2.04
C HIS A 6 -7.44 -19.82 -0.70
N ASP A 7 -7.51 -21.16 -0.73
CA ASP A 7 -7.82 -21.98 0.44
C ASP A 7 -6.63 -22.36 1.31
N THR A 8 -5.39 -22.06 0.89
CA THR A 8 -4.18 -22.44 1.67
C THR A 8 -3.18 -21.31 1.76
N LEU A 9 -3.59 -20.17 2.32
CA LEU A 9 -2.64 -19.12 2.66
C LEU A 9 -1.89 -19.47 3.95
N ALA A 10 -0.57 -19.41 3.94
CA ALA A 10 0.28 -19.75 5.07
C ALA A 10 0.46 -18.61 6.08
N ALA A 11 0.21 -17.36 5.66
CA ALA A 11 0.22 -16.20 6.53
C ALA A 11 -0.54 -15.02 5.93
N PHE A 12 -0.90 -14.10 6.81
CA PHE A 12 -1.54 -12.82 6.50
C PHE A 12 -0.67 -11.70 7.02
N VAL A 13 -0.46 -10.68 6.21
CA VAL A 13 0.44 -9.56 6.52
C VAL A 13 -0.25 -8.23 6.17
N GLY A 14 -0.23 -7.28 7.11
CA GLY A 14 -0.54 -5.87 6.85
C GLY A 14 0.76 -5.07 6.80
N ILE A 15 0.89 -4.16 5.84
CA ILE A 15 2.08 -3.31 5.69
C ILE A 15 1.65 -1.86 5.63
N ASP A 16 2.04 -1.06 6.63
CA ASP A 16 1.92 0.38 6.58
C ASP A 16 3.13 1.02 5.91
N TRP A 17 2.85 2.04 5.10
CA TRP A 17 3.87 2.79 4.38
C TRP A 17 4.17 4.10 5.11
N ALA A 18 5.27 4.16 5.86
CA ALA A 18 5.84 5.41 6.34
C ALA A 18 7.15 5.72 5.59
N ASP A 19 7.59 6.99 5.59
CA ASP A 19 8.72 7.45 4.76
C ASP A 19 10.06 6.78 5.09
N ALA A 20 10.36 6.53 6.37
CA ALA A 20 11.65 6.00 6.80
C ALA A 20 11.59 4.52 7.23
N ASN A 21 10.57 4.13 7.97
CA ASN A 21 10.35 2.77 8.46
C ASN A 21 8.97 2.29 8.08
N ARG A 22 8.79 0.98 7.98
CA ARG A 22 7.51 0.35 7.69
C ARG A 22 7.12 -0.51 8.84
N ASP A 23 5.91 -0.30 9.30
CA ASP A 23 5.31 -1.19 10.26
C ASP A 23 4.68 -2.37 9.52
N ILE A 24 5.05 -3.56 9.94
CA ILE A 24 4.53 -4.82 9.41
C ILE A 24 3.88 -5.57 10.55
N CYS A 25 2.66 -6.03 10.31
CA CYS A 25 1.96 -6.89 11.23
C CYS A 25 1.61 -8.22 10.54
N LEU A 26 2.04 -9.35 11.13
CA LEU A 26 1.89 -10.70 10.57
C LEU A 26 1.06 -11.57 11.51
N GLN A 27 0.22 -12.41 10.94
CA GLN A 27 -0.51 -13.45 11.64
C GLN A 27 -0.56 -14.73 10.81
N ALA A 28 -0.20 -15.86 11.42
CA ALA A 28 -0.36 -17.17 10.80
C ALA A 28 -1.80 -17.70 10.98
N PRO A 29 -2.31 -18.54 10.07
CA PRO A 29 -3.62 -19.17 10.21
C PRO A 29 -3.70 -20.00 11.49
N GLY A 30 -4.90 -20.04 12.09
CA GLY A 30 -5.14 -20.83 13.30
C GLY A 30 -4.54 -20.29 14.59
N THR A 31 -3.89 -19.13 14.55
CA THR A 31 -3.40 -18.45 15.76
C THR A 31 -3.93 -17.03 15.85
N ALA A 32 -4.22 -16.58 17.08
CA ALA A 32 -4.54 -15.18 17.34
C ALA A 32 -3.29 -14.31 17.59
N LYS A 33 -2.10 -14.93 17.63
CA LYS A 33 -0.85 -14.22 17.88
C LYS A 33 -0.46 -13.37 16.68
N ARG A 34 -0.34 -12.07 16.91
CA ARG A 34 0.18 -11.08 15.96
C ARG A 34 1.65 -10.82 16.24
N GLU A 35 2.42 -10.68 15.20
CA GLU A 35 3.84 -10.35 15.25
C GLU A 35 4.04 -9.03 14.53
N SER A 36 4.51 -8.01 15.25
CA SER A 36 4.81 -6.71 14.67
C SER A 36 6.32 -6.55 14.53
N LEU A 37 6.74 -5.99 13.41
CA LEU A 37 8.15 -5.68 13.14
C LEU A 37 8.24 -4.38 12.34
N GLN A 38 9.37 -3.71 12.45
CA GLN A 38 9.71 -2.55 11.62
C GLN A 38 10.73 -2.95 10.57
N LEU A 39 10.48 -2.58 9.33
CA LEU A 39 11.34 -2.84 8.19
C LEU A 39 11.89 -1.52 7.63
N THR A 40 13.19 -1.43 7.50
CA THR A 40 13.83 -0.29 6.83
C THR A 40 13.51 -0.29 5.34
N HIS A 41 13.31 0.91 4.78
CA HIS A 41 12.94 1.09 3.37
C HIS A 41 14.16 0.96 2.45
N THR A 42 14.85 -0.18 2.45
CA THR A 42 15.91 -0.49 1.49
C THR A 42 15.58 -1.77 0.71
N PRO A 43 15.99 -1.89 -0.55
CA PRO A 43 15.79 -3.11 -1.34
C PRO A 43 16.32 -4.36 -0.63
N GLU A 44 17.50 -4.25 -0.01
CA GLU A 44 18.19 -5.34 0.69
C GLU A 44 17.38 -5.82 1.90
N ALA A 45 16.82 -4.90 2.69
CA ALA A 45 15.99 -5.24 3.84
C ALA A 45 14.68 -5.92 3.40
N ILE A 46 14.06 -5.45 2.32
CA ILE A 46 12.86 -6.07 1.73
C ILE A 46 13.17 -7.48 1.26
N ASP A 47 14.25 -7.68 0.50
CA ASP A 47 14.64 -8.98 -0.04
C ASP A 47 14.99 -9.97 1.09
N ALA A 48 15.69 -9.52 2.14
CA ALA A 48 16.00 -10.32 3.34
C ALA A 48 14.73 -10.73 4.09
N TRP A 49 13.80 -9.80 4.29
CA TRP A 49 12.52 -10.08 4.93
C TRP A 49 11.68 -11.08 4.14
N VAL A 50 11.57 -10.90 2.82
CA VAL A 50 10.84 -11.84 1.94
C VAL A 50 11.49 -13.22 1.94
N THR A 51 12.82 -13.30 1.97
CA THR A 51 13.54 -14.56 2.10
C THR A 51 13.22 -15.26 3.42
N THR A 52 13.16 -14.51 4.52
CA THR A 52 12.74 -15.04 5.83
C THR A 52 11.31 -15.59 5.79
N LEU A 53 10.38 -14.86 5.16
CA LEU A 53 9.00 -15.34 4.97
C LEU A 53 8.96 -16.62 4.15
N ARG A 54 9.70 -16.66 3.05
CA ARG A 54 9.77 -17.83 2.18
C ARG A 54 10.28 -19.07 2.91
N THR A 55 11.32 -18.92 3.71
CA THR A 55 11.89 -20.02 4.52
C THR A 55 10.91 -20.46 5.60
N ARG A 56 10.32 -19.49 6.33
CA ARG A 56 9.38 -19.76 7.43
C ARG A 56 8.13 -20.51 6.98
N PHE A 57 7.60 -20.16 5.82
CA PHE A 57 6.36 -20.74 5.29
C PHE A 57 6.59 -21.72 4.13
N ASN A 58 7.82 -22.21 3.96
CA ASN A 58 8.18 -23.21 2.92
C ASN A 58 7.76 -22.79 1.50
N GLY A 59 7.79 -21.50 1.20
CA GLY A 59 7.38 -20.95 -0.09
C GLY A 59 5.87 -21.02 -0.37
N GLN A 60 5.06 -21.38 0.63
CA GLN A 60 3.60 -21.36 0.50
C GLN A 60 3.07 -19.93 0.35
N PRO A 61 1.88 -19.75 -0.26
CA PRO A 61 1.32 -18.43 -0.51
C PRO A 61 1.11 -17.60 0.76
N VAL A 62 1.57 -16.36 0.74
CA VAL A 62 1.41 -15.37 1.81
C VAL A 62 0.60 -14.19 1.27
N ALA A 63 -0.51 -13.85 1.94
CA ALA A 63 -1.34 -12.71 1.58
C ALA A 63 -0.78 -11.44 2.22
N ILE A 64 -0.59 -10.40 1.42
CA ILE A 64 -0.10 -9.10 1.87
C ILE A 64 -1.12 -8.02 1.54
N CYS A 65 -1.63 -7.35 2.56
CA CYS A 65 -2.48 -6.19 2.44
C CYS A 65 -1.66 -4.90 2.50
N LEU A 66 -1.89 -3.99 1.58
CA LEU A 66 -1.19 -2.71 1.48
C LEU A 66 -2.08 -1.62 0.89
N ALA A 67 -1.89 -0.37 1.36
CA ALA A 67 -2.65 0.78 0.89
C ALA A 67 -2.08 1.40 -0.41
N LEU A 68 -1.44 0.59 -1.25
CA LEU A 68 -0.78 0.99 -2.49
C LEU A 68 -1.06 -0.01 -3.60
N THR A 69 -1.27 0.51 -4.80
CA THR A 69 -1.40 -0.30 -6.03
C THR A 69 -0.17 -0.22 -6.93
N THR A 70 0.69 0.76 -6.70
CA THR A 70 1.90 1.05 -7.49
C THR A 70 3.01 1.54 -6.58
N GLY A 71 4.23 1.55 -7.09
CA GLY A 71 5.39 2.09 -6.40
C GLY A 71 6.52 1.07 -6.21
N PRO A 72 7.66 1.51 -5.65
CA PRO A 72 8.85 0.66 -5.51
C PRO A 72 8.60 -0.61 -4.69
N MET A 73 7.85 -0.50 -3.59
CA MET A 73 7.51 -1.64 -2.73
C MET A 73 6.67 -2.68 -3.46
N VAL A 74 5.60 -2.24 -4.12
CA VAL A 74 4.73 -3.14 -4.90
C VAL A 74 5.56 -3.84 -5.98
N SER A 75 6.44 -3.11 -6.67
CA SER A 75 7.32 -3.67 -7.69
C SER A 75 8.35 -4.65 -7.11
N ALA A 76 8.87 -4.38 -5.91
CA ALA A 76 9.79 -5.29 -5.21
C ALA A 76 9.10 -6.58 -4.80
N LEU A 77 7.89 -6.49 -4.23
CA LEU A 77 7.13 -7.66 -3.78
C LEU A 77 6.57 -8.50 -4.93
N HIS A 78 6.21 -7.88 -6.05
CA HIS A 78 5.72 -8.60 -7.25
C HIS A 78 6.74 -9.54 -7.90
N LYS A 79 8.02 -9.43 -7.57
CA LYS A 79 9.05 -10.36 -8.04
C LYS A 79 8.84 -11.79 -7.50
N TYR A 80 8.12 -11.92 -6.40
CA TYR A 80 7.99 -13.18 -5.66
C TYR A 80 6.61 -13.78 -5.87
N ALA A 81 6.54 -14.87 -6.62
CA ALA A 81 5.28 -15.53 -7.01
C ALA A 81 4.45 -16.09 -5.84
N PHE A 82 5.08 -16.34 -4.67
CA PHE A 82 4.36 -16.81 -3.49
C PHE A 82 3.66 -15.68 -2.70
N LEU A 83 3.90 -14.42 -3.04
CA LEU A 83 3.25 -13.27 -2.41
C LEU A 83 1.99 -12.89 -3.18
N VAL A 84 0.85 -12.92 -2.50
CA VAL A 84 -0.44 -12.48 -3.02
C VAL A 84 -0.71 -11.07 -2.50
N LEU A 85 -0.51 -10.07 -3.36
CA LEU A 85 -0.71 -8.67 -2.99
C LEU A 85 -2.18 -8.28 -3.12
N LEU A 86 -2.76 -7.79 -2.04
CA LEU A 86 -4.16 -7.40 -1.92
C LEU A 86 -4.24 -5.90 -1.57
N PRO A 87 -4.32 -5.03 -2.57
CA PRO A 87 -4.35 -3.59 -2.33
C PRO A 87 -5.68 -3.15 -1.73
N ILE A 88 -5.60 -2.21 -0.80
CA ILE A 88 -6.75 -1.50 -0.23
C ILE A 88 -6.72 -0.04 -0.66
N ASN A 89 -7.89 0.54 -0.91
CA ASN A 89 -7.99 1.98 -1.11
C ASN A 89 -7.69 2.70 0.22
N PRO A 90 -6.76 3.68 0.25
CA PRO A 90 -6.43 4.45 1.45
C PRO A 90 -7.65 5.09 2.12
N LEU A 91 -8.64 5.53 1.33
CA LEU A 91 -9.89 6.09 1.86
C LEU A 91 -10.71 5.05 2.61
N THR A 92 -10.72 3.79 2.12
CA THR A 92 -11.39 2.68 2.81
C THR A 92 -10.72 2.39 4.15
N LEU A 93 -9.39 2.36 4.19
CA LEU A 93 -8.63 2.18 5.42
C LEU A 93 -8.90 3.32 6.43
N ALA A 94 -8.92 4.58 5.97
CA ALA A 94 -9.24 5.72 6.81
C ALA A 94 -10.66 5.64 7.40
N ARG A 95 -11.65 5.22 6.62
CA ARG A 95 -13.03 4.99 7.10
C ARG A 95 -13.13 3.84 8.08
N TYR A 96 -12.41 2.75 7.81
CA TYR A 96 -12.33 1.60 8.71
C TYR A 96 -11.74 2.01 10.05
N ARG A 97 -10.64 2.76 10.05
CA ARG A 97 -10.04 3.34 11.26
C ARG A 97 -11.06 4.20 12.03
N ALA A 98 -11.73 5.14 11.35
CA ALA A 98 -12.71 6.03 11.98
C ALA A 98 -13.88 5.27 12.62
N ALA A 99 -14.25 4.10 12.09
CA ALA A 99 -15.33 3.28 12.63
C ALA A 99 -14.94 2.54 13.91
N PHE A 100 -13.66 2.17 14.08
CA PHE A 100 -13.21 1.35 15.21
C PHE A 100 -12.29 2.07 16.20
N THR A 101 -11.69 3.17 15.79
CA THR A 101 -10.78 3.99 16.63
C THR A 101 -11.15 5.48 16.50
N PRO A 102 -12.25 5.91 17.14
CA PRO A 102 -12.69 7.30 17.07
C PRO A 102 -11.77 8.28 17.83
N SER A 103 -11.05 7.81 18.85
CA SER A 103 -10.07 8.60 19.58
C SER A 103 -8.67 8.33 19.02
N ARG A 104 -7.95 9.33 18.62
CA ARG A 104 -6.51 9.21 18.23
C ARG A 104 -5.63 9.01 19.47
N ALA A 105 -5.97 8.04 20.32
CA ALA A 105 -5.22 7.74 21.53
C ALA A 105 -3.90 7.05 21.18
N LYS A 106 -2.93 7.11 22.11
CA LYS A 106 -1.59 6.53 21.94
C LYS A 106 -1.61 4.99 21.75
N ASP A 107 -2.71 4.36 22.16
CA ASP A 107 -2.93 2.90 22.08
C ASP A 107 -3.75 2.50 20.83
N ASP A 108 -3.97 3.41 19.90
CA ASP A 108 -4.69 3.10 18.64
C ASP A 108 -3.87 2.11 17.81
N PRO A 109 -4.51 1.09 17.19
CA PRO A 109 -3.82 0.13 16.35
C PRO A 109 -3.14 0.82 15.18
N THR A 110 -1.94 0.37 14.84
CA THR A 110 -1.20 0.87 13.69
C THR A 110 -1.95 0.59 12.39
N ASP A 111 -1.64 1.31 11.32
CA ASP A 111 -2.25 1.05 10.01
C ASP A 111 -1.96 -0.35 9.50
N ALA A 112 -0.80 -0.91 9.83
CA ALA A 112 -0.45 -2.29 9.52
C ALA A 112 -1.39 -3.29 10.24
N GLU A 113 -1.74 -3.04 11.49
CA GLU A 113 -2.69 -3.87 12.24
C GLU A 113 -4.11 -3.76 11.70
N LEU A 114 -4.53 -2.56 11.32
CA LEU A 114 -5.84 -2.34 10.69
C LEU A 114 -5.93 -3.02 9.32
N GLN A 115 -4.87 -2.94 8.52
CA GLN A 115 -4.78 -3.63 7.23
C GLN A 115 -4.83 -5.15 7.41
N LEU A 116 -4.12 -5.68 8.41
CA LEU A 116 -4.19 -7.10 8.76
C LEU A 116 -5.60 -7.50 9.20
N ALA A 117 -6.25 -6.73 10.06
CA ALA A 117 -7.62 -7.00 10.52
C ALA A 117 -8.61 -7.00 9.36
N LEU A 118 -8.48 -6.03 8.44
CA LEU A 118 -9.29 -5.92 7.24
C LEU A 118 -9.08 -7.11 6.30
N LEU A 119 -7.83 -7.54 6.13
CA LEU A 119 -7.48 -8.72 5.34
C LEU A 119 -8.10 -10.00 5.93
N LEU A 120 -8.03 -10.19 7.24
CA LEU A 120 -8.59 -11.35 7.92
C LEU A 120 -10.12 -11.41 7.84
N THR A 121 -10.79 -10.25 7.94
CA THR A 121 -12.25 -10.17 8.00
C THR A 121 -12.91 -10.10 6.62
N HIS A 122 -12.27 -9.46 5.65
CA HIS A 122 -12.89 -9.12 4.35
C HIS A 122 -12.06 -9.59 3.15
N ARG A 123 -11.29 -10.67 3.30
CA ARG A 123 -10.45 -11.24 2.23
C ARG A 123 -11.23 -11.52 0.95
N ASP A 124 -12.44 -12.00 1.08
CA ASP A 124 -13.35 -12.32 -0.02
C ASP A 124 -13.70 -11.11 -0.92
N LYS A 125 -13.59 -9.91 -0.37
CA LYS A 125 -13.86 -8.65 -1.08
C LYS A 125 -12.61 -8.02 -1.71
N LEU A 126 -11.43 -8.51 -1.37
CA LEU A 126 -10.17 -8.00 -1.88
C LEU A 126 -9.78 -8.73 -3.17
N GLN A 127 -9.32 -7.97 -4.15
CA GLN A 127 -8.87 -8.54 -5.42
C GLN A 127 -7.33 -8.56 -5.48
N PRO A 128 -6.73 -9.71 -5.83
CA PRO A 128 -5.28 -9.78 -6.00
C PRO A 128 -4.80 -8.81 -7.08
N LEU A 129 -3.74 -8.09 -6.77
CA LEU A 129 -3.09 -7.19 -7.70
C LEU A 129 -2.44 -8.00 -8.82
N GLN A 130 -2.90 -7.80 -10.04
CA GLN A 130 -2.33 -8.47 -11.21
C GLN A 130 -0.99 -7.83 -11.60
N PRO A 131 0.04 -8.61 -11.89
CA PRO A 131 1.30 -8.10 -12.39
C PRO A 131 1.10 -7.31 -13.68
N GLN A 132 1.49 -6.05 -13.70
CA GLN A 132 1.47 -5.26 -14.92
C GLN A 132 2.71 -5.55 -15.77
N SER A 133 2.54 -5.61 -17.09
CA SER A 133 3.68 -5.71 -18.00
C SER A 133 4.61 -4.48 -17.87
N PRO A 134 5.90 -4.60 -18.19
CA PRO A 134 6.81 -3.45 -18.18
C PRO A 134 6.29 -2.26 -19.00
N THR A 135 5.70 -2.53 -20.17
CA THR A 135 5.09 -1.53 -21.05
C THR A 135 3.92 -0.82 -20.38
N MET A 136 3.02 -1.55 -19.72
CA MET A 136 1.90 -0.95 -19.00
C MET A 136 2.37 -0.11 -17.81
N ARG A 137 3.41 -0.53 -17.11
CA ARG A 137 4.01 0.27 -16.02
C ARG A 137 4.61 1.58 -16.54
N ALA A 138 5.36 1.52 -17.64
CA ALA A 138 5.92 2.71 -18.28
C ALA A 138 4.81 3.67 -18.74
N LEU A 139 3.75 3.16 -19.37
CA LEU A 139 2.59 3.95 -19.77
C LEU A 139 1.91 4.61 -18.56
N ALA A 140 1.66 3.87 -17.49
CA ALA A 140 1.07 4.40 -16.26
C ALA A 140 1.94 5.52 -15.65
N GLN A 141 3.27 5.37 -15.64
CA GLN A 141 4.19 6.41 -15.19
C GLN A 141 4.11 7.67 -16.06
N LEU A 142 4.07 7.53 -17.38
CA LEU A 142 3.93 8.66 -18.30
C LEU A 142 2.60 9.40 -18.10
N VAL A 143 1.50 8.68 -17.95
CA VAL A 143 0.18 9.26 -17.68
C VAL A 143 0.19 10.03 -16.36
N GLU A 144 0.76 9.46 -15.30
CA GLU A 144 0.84 10.12 -14.00
C GLU A 144 1.77 11.36 -14.05
N HIS A 145 2.89 11.26 -14.74
CA HIS A 145 3.76 12.41 -14.96
C HIS A 145 3.04 13.55 -15.69
N ARG A 146 2.35 13.22 -16.79
CA ARG A 146 1.51 14.19 -17.50
C ARG A 146 0.46 14.84 -16.58
N ARG A 147 -0.22 14.03 -15.77
CA ARG A 147 -1.24 14.54 -14.82
C ARG A 147 -0.63 15.55 -13.84
N ARG A 148 0.54 15.27 -13.30
CA ARG A 148 1.27 16.18 -12.39
C ARG A 148 1.66 17.48 -13.08
N VAL A 149 2.28 17.42 -14.25
CA VAL A 149 2.69 18.60 -15.02
C VAL A 149 1.50 19.47 -15.40
N VAL A 150 0.38 18.87 -15.83
CA VAL A 150 -0.86 19.61 -16.11
C VAL A 150 -1.40 20.27 -14.84
N GLY A 151 -1.39 19.58 -13.71
CA GLY A 151 -1.80 20.14 -12.42
C GLY A 151 -0.92 21.32 -12.00
N ASP A 152 0.40 21.23 -12.19
CA ASP A 152 1.35 22.32 -11.92
C ASP A 152 1.07 23.52 -12.82
N LYS A 153 0.88 23.29 -14.13
CA LYS A 153 0.50 24.33 -15.07
C LYS A 153 -0.75 25.07 -14.58
N VAL A 154 -1.82 24.36 -14.24
CA VAL A 154 -3.08 24.97 -13.76
C VAL A 154 -2.86 25.76 -12.48
N ARG A 155 -2.10 25.22 -11.51
CA ARG A 155 -1.78 25.94 -10.27
C ARG A 155 -1.03 27.24 -10.53
N LEU A 156 -0.01 27.21 -11.38
CA LEU A 156 0.77 28.39 -11.74
C LEU A 156 -0.06 29.41 -12.50
N THR A 157 -0.87 28.96 -13.47
CA THR A 157 -1.77 29.84 -14.25
C THR A 157 -2.78 30.53 -13.35
N ASN A 158 -3.33 29.84 -12.34
CA ASN A 158 -4.28 30.46 -11.40
C ASN A 158 -3.58 31.37 -10.39
N ARG A 159 -2.35 31.04 -9.98
CA ARG A 159 -1.56 31.83 -9.04
C ARG A 159 -1.14 33.19 -9.63
N LEU A 160 -0.77 33.20 -10.89
CA LEU A 160 -0.28 34.42 -11.56
C LEU A 160 -1.32 35.56 -11.54
N PRO A 161 -2.55 35.38 -12.01
CA PRO A 161 -3.59 36.45 -11.93
C PRO A 161 -3.89 36.90 -10.50
N SER A 162 -3.91 35.93 -9.55
CA SER A 162 -4.13 36.26 -8.14
C SER A 162 -3.02 37.16 -7.59
N THR A 163 -1.77 36.87 -7.91
CA THR A 163 -0.62 37.68 -7.48
C THR A 163 -0.62 39.06 -8.16
N LEU A 164 -0.98 39.11 -9.46
CA LEU A 164 -1.06 40.36 -10.20
C LEU A 164 -2.16 41.29 -9.63
N LYS A 165 -3.35 40.74 -9.33
CA LYS A 165 -4.46 41.49 -8.72
C LYS A 165 -4.08 42.05 -7.34
N GLN A 166 -3.27 41.34 -6.56
CA GLN A 166 -2.80 41.82 -5.25
C GLN A 166 -1.82 43.00 -5.40
N ARG A 167 -0.95 42.95 -6.40
CA ARG A 167 0.08 44.00 -6.61
C ARG A 167 -0.43 45.18 -7.47
N PHE A 168 -1.37 44.92 -8.37
CA PHE A 168 -1.88 45.89 -9.33
C PHE A 168 -3.43 45.82 -9.33
N PRO A 169 -4.09 46.38 -8.32
CA PRO A 169 -5.55 46.25 -8.16
C PRO A 169 -6.37 46.87 -9.30
N VAL A 170 -5.78 47.71 -10.13
CA VAL A 170 -6.44 48.43 -11.26
C VAL A 170 -6.32 47.65 -12.59
N ALA A 171 -5.56 46.61 -12.64
CA ALA A 171 -5.40 45.73 -13.83
C ALA A 171 -6.43 44.60 -13.82
N SER A 172 -7.72 44.92 -13.97
CA SER A 172 -8.83 43.97 -14.14
C SER A 172 -9.44 44.08 -15.52
#